data_06f6cdcd629652d31d5105ac943ba29e
#
_entry.id   06f6cdcd629652d31d5105ac943ba29e
#
_cell.length_a   1.000
_cell.length_b   1.000
_cell.length_c   1.000
_cell.angle_alpha   90.00
_cell.angle_beta   90.00
_cell.angle_gamma   90.00
#
_symmetry.space_group_name_H-M   'P 1'
#
loop_
_entity.id
_entity.type
_entity.pdbx_description
1 polymer ?
#
loop_
_entity_poly.entity_id
_entity_poly.type
_entity_poly.pdbx_seq_one_letter_code
_entity_poly.pdbx_strand_id
1 'polypeptide(L)'
;FKSLKERKIINLKSPIILICSKNLLIKQMEKLNYRFSIQILNRKNIKKKYLNNKKINLIDVNFNFKKPFDKISKKSKTYIEECVNVALNLIKSGNFKTLINGPISKTHFLQKRMPGMTEYFAKKTNSEGNEVMLIFNKDLAVSPITTHLHLKKIFKKITKRNIVKHVEII
;
A
#
# COMPACT_ATOMS: atom_id res chain seq x y z
N PHE A 1 3.18 5.17 13.76
CA PHE A 1 3.87 5.87 14.87
C PHE A 1 4.52 4.89 15.86
N LYS A 2 3.80 3.87 16.33
CA LYS A 2 4.34 2.88 17.27
C LYS A 2 5.64 2.25 16.76
N SER A 3 5.70 1.81 15.51
CA SER A 3 6.90 1.22 14.90
C SER A 3 8.09 2.20 14.82
N LEU A 4 7.83 3.50 14.66
CA LEU A 4 8.85 4.54 14.73
C LEU A 4 9.36 4.72 16.17
N LYS A 5 8.44 4.79 17.15
CA LYS A 5 8.78 4.89 18.58
C LYS A 5 9.62 3.71 19.04
N GLU A 6 9.28 2.50 18.60
CA GLU A 6 10.00 1.26 18.94
C GLU A 6 11.30 1.07 18.11
N ARG A 7 11.70 2.06 17.32
CA ARG A 7 12.88 2.03 16.43
C ARG A 7 12.90 0.90 15.38
N LYS A 8 11.80 0.17 15.20
CA LYS A 8 11.72 -0.95 14.23
C LYS A 8 11.96 -0.50 12.79
N ILE A 9 11.47 0.70 12.44
CA ILE A 9 11.64 1.27 11.10
C ILE A 9 13.06 1.83 10.90
N ILE A 10 13.67 2.39 11.93
CA ILE A 10 15.01 2.99 11.85
C ILE A 10 16.05 1.95 11.46
N ASN A 11 15.88 0.72 11.93
CA ASN A 11 16.81 -0.39 11.70
C ASN A 11 16.60 -1.11 10.35
N LEU A 12 15.62 -0.68 9.55
CA LEU A 12 15.43 -1.26 8.21
C LEU A 12 16.57 -0.83 7.28
N LYS A 13 17.09 -1.78 6.51
CA LYS A 13 18.13 -1.54 5.49
C LYS A 13 17.65 -0.59 4.36
N SER A 14 16.37 -0.61 4.07
CA SER A 14 15.77 0.22 3.02
C SER A 14 14.95 1.36 3.62
N PRO A 15 15.07 2.59 3.08
CA PRO A 15 14.27 3.72 3.53
C PRO A 15 12.80 3.54 3.15
N ILE A 16 11.90 3.96 4.05
CA ILE A 16 10.46 4.01 3.82
C ILE A 16 10.06 5.42 3.43
N ILE A 17 9.22 5.54 2.41
CA ILE A 17 8.55 6.78 2.04
C ILE A 17 7.08 6.65 2.42
N LEU A 18 6.59 7.61 3.19
CA LEU A 18 5.17 7.75 3.51
C LEU A 18 4.52 8.69 2.51
N ILE A 19 3.41 8.25 1.92
CA ILE A 19 2.60 9.06 1.01
C ILE A 19 1.28 9.36 1.69
N CYS A 20 1.12 10.58 2.18
CA CYS A 20 -0.11 11.01 2.85
C CYS A 20 -0.15 12.53 2.99
N SER A 21 -1.25 13.06 3.53
CA SER A 21 -1.36 14.48 3.85
C SER A 21 -0.48 14.84 5.06
N LYS A 22 0.43 15.80 4.85
CA LYS A 22 1.28 16.36 5.90
C LYS A 22 0.46 16.92 7.05
N ASN A 23 -0.55 17.71 6.73
CA ASN A 23 -1.37 18.37 7.75
C ASN A 23 -2.15 17.36 8.59
N LEU A 24 -2.73 16.34 7.95
CA LEU A 24 -3.41 15.25 8.66
C LEU A 24 -2.43 14.48 9.55
N LEU A 25 -1.24 14.14 9.03
CA LEU A 25 -0.20 13.43 9.77
C LEU A 25 0.23 14.19 11.03
N ILE A 26 0.47 15.51 10.91
CA ILE A 26 0.84 16.36 12.05
C ILE A 26 -0.27 16.36 13.11
N LYS A 27 -1.52 16.57 12.69
CA LYS A 27 -2.65 16.58 13.62
C LYS A 27 -2.88 15.21 14.29
N GLN A 28 -2.59 14.12 13.61
CA GLN A 28 -2.63 12.78 14.20
C GLN A 28 -1.49 12.56 15.19
N MET A 29 -0.28 13.04 14.89
CA MET A 29 0.85 13.00 15.83
C MET A 29 0.55 13.81 17.10
N GLU A 30 0.05 15.03 16.97
CA GLU A 30 -0.36 15.87 18.10
C GLU A 30 -1.39 15.15 19.00
N LYS A 31 -2.45 14.59 18.39
CA LYS A 31 -3.52 13.90 19.12
C LYS A 31 -3.06 12.64 19.85
N LEU A 32 -2.03 11.98 19.33
CA LEU A 32 -1.47 10.74 19.88
C LEU A 32 -0.19 10.97 20.72
N ASN A 33 0.18 12.24 20.97
CA ASN A 33 1.39 12.62 21.70
C ASN A 33 2.68 12.02 21.11
N TYR A 34 2.78 11.98 19.77
CA TYR A 34 4.01 11.62 19.08
C TYR A 34 4.70 12.87 18.51
N ARG A 35 6.04 12.85 18.52
CA ARG A 35 6.87 13.90 17.93
C ARG A 35 7.95 13.25 17.07
N PHE A 36 7.81 13.37 15.74
CA PHE A 36 8.79 12.88 14.78
C PHE A 36 9.13 13.99 13.79
N SER A 37 10.40 14.06 13.43
CA SER A 37 10.85 14.95 12.36
C SER A 37 10.35 14.46 11.02
N ILE A 38 9.84 15.36 10.18
CA ILE A 38 9.34 15.06 8.85
C ILE A 38 10.29 15.70 7.82
N GLN A 39 10.68 14.92 6.83
CA GLN A 39 11.41 15.37 5.65
C GLN A 39 10.45 15.31 4.45
N ILE A 40 10.06 16.48 3.92
CA ILE A 40 9.21 16.54 2.74
C ILE A 40 10.05 16.28 1.50
N LEU A 41 9.56 15.39 0.65
CA LEU A 41 10.22 14.99 -0.58
C LEU A 41 9.52 15.63 -1.79
N ASN A 42 10.33 16.08 -2.75
CA ASN A 42 9.81 16.52 -4.04
C ASN A 42 9.52 15.28 -4.90
N ARG A 43 8.26 15.12 -5.35
CA ARG A 43 7.79 14.00 -6.18
C ARG A 43 8.64 13.77 -7.45
N LYS A 44 9.18 14.85 -8.04
CA LYS A 44 9.91 14.80 -9.32
C LYS A 44 11.38 14.40 -9.18
N ASN A 45 11.97 14.55 -8.00
CA ASN A 45 13.41 14.36 -7.81
C ASN A 45 13.73 13.70 -6.47
N ILE A 46 13.39 12.43 -6.34
CA ILE A 46 13.68 11.65 -5.13
C ILE A 46 15.00 10.94 -5.31
N LYS A 47 16.03 11.40 -4.61
CA LYS A 47 17.35 10.76 -4.60
C LYS A 47 17.48 9.86 -3.38
N LYS A 48 17.54 8.54 -3.57
CA LYS A 48 17.63 7.53 -2.49
C LYS A 48 18.73 7.82 -1.48
N LYS A 49 19.87 8.37 -1.91
CA LYS A 49 21.03 8.68 -1.05
C LYS A 49 20.71 9.68 0.07
N TYR A 50 19.66 10.47 -0.07
CA TYR A 50 19.23 11.44 0.94
C TYR A 50 18.13 10.91 1.87
N LEU A 51 17.63 9.70 1.62
CA LEU A 51 16.60 9.10 2.43
C LEU A 51 17.22 8.37 3.62
N ASN A 52 16.62 8.55 4.79
CA ASN A 52 16.96 7.79 5.98
C ASN A 52 15.72 7.57 6.83
N ASN A 53 15.74 6.53 7.66
CA ASN A 53 14.60 6.19 8.51
C ASN A 53 14.60 6.90 9.88
N LYS A 54 15.54 7.82 10.13
CA LYS A 54 15.56 8.66 11.35
C LYS A 54 14.48 9.74 11.32
N LYS A 55 14.02 10.08 10.11
CA LYS A 55 12.91 11.01 9.86
C LYS A 55 11.81 10.33 9.07
N ILE A 56 10.60 10.86 9.13
CA ILE A 56 9.52 10.45 8.23
C ILE A 56 9.78 11.08 6.86
N ASN A 57 10.19 10.27 5.88
CA ASN A 57 10.30 10.72 4.49
C ASN A 57 8.88 10.81 3.92
N LEU A 58 8.38 12.01 3.70
CA LEU A 58 6.98 12.26 3.33
C LEU A 58 6.86 12.82 1.93
N ILE A 59 6.00 12.21 1.13
CA ILE A 59 5.42 12.85 -0.06
C ILE A 59 4.04 13.36 0.32
N ASP A 60 3.88 14.67 0.27
CA ASP A 60 2.62 15.30 0.64
C ASP A 60 1.58 15.17 -0.47
N VAL A 61 0.40 14.65 -0.10
CA VAL A 61 -0.82 14.60 -0.90
C VAL A 61 -1.89 15.33 -0.13
N ASN A 62 -2.41 16.42 -0.71
CA ASN A 62 -3.37 17.25 0.01
C ASN A 62 -4.67 16.49 0.32
N PHE A 63 -5.19 16.70 1.53
CA PHE A 63 -6.46 16.16 1.97
C PHE A 63 -7.16 17.10 2.92
N ASN A 64 -8.38 17.50 2.58
CA ASN A 64 -9.23 18.33 3.42
C ASN A 64 -9.99 17.46 4.42
N PHE A 65 -9.71 17.64 5.70
CA PHE A 65 -10.31 16.88 6.80
C PHE A 65 -10.86 17.83 7.88
N LYS A 66 -11.84 17.38 8.65
CA LYS A 66 -12.40 18.12 9.79
C LYS A 66 -11.70 17.77 11.09
N LYS A 67 -11.45 16.48 11.32
CA LYS A 67 -10.82 15.94 12.53
C LYS A 67 -9.73 14.95 12.14
N PRO A 68 -8.62 14.83 12.93
CA PRO A 68 -7.52 13.91 12.61
C PRO A 68 -7.92 12.43 12.62
N PHE A 69 -8.97 12.08 13.36
CA PHE A 69 -9.60 10.75 13.37
C PHE A 69 -11.10 10.94 13.20
N ASP A 70 -11.53 11.01 11.96
CA ASP A 70 -12.94 11.13 11.60
C ASP A 70 -13.49 9.78 11.12
N LYS A 71 -14.83 9.69 11.00
CA LYS A 71 -15.48 8.51 10.45
C LYS A 71 -15.08 8.30 9.00
N ILE A 72 -14.87 7.02 8.64
CA ILE A 72 -14.57 6.64 7.25
C ILE A 72 -15.71 7.10 6.34
N SER A 73 -15.37 7.76 5.24
CA SER A 73 -16.34 8.30 4.30
C SER A 73 -15.88 8.18 2.84
N LYS A 74 -16.81 8.37 1.90
CA LYS A 74 -16.49 8.39 0.46
C LYS A 74 -15.58 9.55 0.05
N LYS A 75 -15.49 10.61 0.86
CA LYS A 75 -14.66 11.80 0.57
C LYS A 75 -13.16 11.50 0.48
N SER A 76 -12.70 10.45 1.18
CA SER A 76 -11.30 10.02 1.12
C SER A 76 -10.93 9.24 -0.14
N LYS A 77 -11.90 8.89 -1.01
CA LYS A 77 -11.64 8.05 -2.19
C LYS A 77 -10.62 8.70 -3.13
N THR A 78 -10.87 9.91 -3.58
CA THR A 78 -9.98 10.65 -4.50
C THR A 78 -8.59 10.83 -3.90
N TYR A 79 -8.52 11.14 -2.60
CA TYR A 79 -7.26 11.24 -1.88
C TYR A 79 -6.47 9.92 -1.88
N ILE A 80 -7.14 8.79 -1.60
CA ILE A 80 -6.52 7.47 -1.62
C ILE A 80 -6.05 7.13 -3.04
N GLU A 81 -6.87 7.42 -4.06
CA GLU A 81 -6.52 7.22 -5.47
C GLU A 81 -5.28 8.03 -5.87
N GLU A 82 -5.18 9.27 -5.42
CA GLU A 82 -3.99 10.09 -5.66
C GLU A 82 -2.75 9.52 -4.96
N CYS A 83 -2.85 9.10 -3.70
CA CYS A 83 -1.76 8.44 -2.99
C CYS A 83 -1.28 7.19 -3.73
N VAL A 84 -2.21 6.35 -4.21
CA VAL A 84 -1.88 5.16 -5.00
C VAL A 84 -1.20 5.53 -6.31
N ASN A 85 -1.71 6.51 -7.05
CA ASN A 85 -1.11 6.94 -8.31
C ASN A 85 0.33 7.46 -8.11
N VAL A 86 0.58 8.23 -7.06
CA VAL A 86 1.93 8.67 -6.68
C VAL A 86 2.84 7.46 -6.40
N ALA A 87 2.37 6.49 -5.62
CA ALA A 87 3.13 5.28 -5.29
C ALA A 87 3.46 4.45 -6.54
N LEU A 88 2.49 4.22 -7.41
CA LEU A 88 2.69 3.46 -8.65
C LEU A 88 3.65 4.16 -9.61
N ASN A 89 3.62 5.48 -9.71
CA ASN A 89 4.57 6.25 -10.51
C ASN A 89 6.00 6.10 -9.98
N LEU A 90 6.19 6.07 -8.66
CA LEU A 90 7.50 5.82 -8.06
C LEU A 90 8.01 4.40 -8.35
N ILE A 91 7.14 3.41 -8.36
CA ILE A 91 7.51 2.04 -8.73
C ILE A 91 7.87 1.97 -10.22
N LYS A 92 7.05 2.57 -11.10
CA LYS A 92 7.32 2.62 -12.55
C LYS A 92 8.64 3.29 -12.88
N SER A 93 9.13 4.24 -12.09
CA SER A 93 10.44 4.87 -12.27
C SER A 93 11.62 3.93 -11.99
N GLY A 94 11.36 2.69 -11.51
CA GLY A 94 12.39 1.70 -11.17
C GLY A 94 13.14 1.97 -9.86
N ASN A 95 12.89 3.12 -9.23
CA ASN A 95 13.59 3.50 -8.00
C ASN A 95 13.09 2.74 -6.76
N PHE A 96 11.86 2.27 -6.79
CA PHE A 96 11.20 1.55 -5.68
C PHE A 96 10.54 0.29 -6.22
N LYS A 97 10.64 -0.81 -5.44
CA LYS A 97 10.14 -2.13 -5.86
C LYS A 97 8.92 -2.60 -5.06
N THR A 98 8.61 -1.94 -3.96
CA THR A 98 7.60 -2.41 -3.00
C THR A 98 6.65 -1.29 -2.64
N LEU A 99 5.37 -1.59 -2.63
CA LEU A 99 4.28 -0.77 -2.10
C LEU A 99 3.67 -1.46 -0.90
N ILE A 100 3.56 -0.72 0.20
CA ILE A 100 2.84 -1.17 1.40
C ILE A 100 1.62 -0.27 1.56
N ASN A 101 0.43 -0.85 1.45
CA ASN A 101 -0.79 -0.12 1.71
C ASN A 101 -1.30 -0.40 3.13
N GLY A 102 -1.77 0.64 3.80
CA GLY A 102 -2.47 0.53 5.07
C GLY A 102 -3.88 -0.05 4.90
N PRO A 103 -4.61 -0.28 6.01
CA PRO A 103 -6.00 -0.71 5.95
C PRO A 103 -6.87 0.28 5.18
N ILE A 104 -7.61 -0.20 4.19
CA ILE A 104 -8.52 0.58 3.36
C ILE A 104 -9.93 0.01 3.49
N SER A 105 -10.92 0.87 3.72
CA SER A 105 -12.32 0.45 3.73
C SER A 105 -12.78 0.09 2.32
N LYS A 106 -12.92 -1.21 2.05
CA LYS A 106 -13.37 -1.72 0.75
C LYS A 106 -14.70 -1.12 0.33
N THR A 107 -15.65 -1.01 1.26
CA THR A 107 -16.98 -0.47 0.99
C THR A 107 -16.95 0.98 0.52
N HIS A 108 -16.10 1.82 1.13
CA HIS A 108 -16.03 3.25 0.81
C HIS A 108 -15.11 3.53 -0.39
N PHE A 109 -14.05 2.75 -0.55
CA PHE A 109 -13.04 2.95 -1.59
C PHE A 109 -13.39 2.19 -2.88
N LEU A 110 -13.52 0.85 -2.80
CA LEU A 110 -13.77 0.01 -3.98
C LEU A 110 -15.23 0.04 -4.43
N GLN A 111 -16.18 0.40 -3.54
CA GLN A 111 -17.60 0.56 -3.85
C GLN A 111 -18.20 -0.67 -4.55
N LYS A 112 -17.83 -1.88 -4.11
CA LYS A 112 -18.23 -3.17 -4.71
C LYS A 112 -17.84 -3.36 -6.21
N ARG A 113 -17.03 -2.46 -6.77
CA ARG A 113 -16.58 -2.55 -8.18
C ARG A 113 -15.45 -3.57 -8.36
N MET A 114 -14.77 -3.90 -7.28
CA MET A 114 -13.66 -4.86 -7.26
C MET A 114 -13.69 -5.68 -5.98
N PRO A 115 -13.28 -6.96 -6.02
CA PRO A 115 -13.31 -7.86 -4.86
C PRO A 115 -12.28 -7.48 -3.79
N GLY A 116 -11.13 -6.94 -4.18
CA GLY A 116 -10.06 -6.58 -3.25
C GLY A 116 -9.07 -5.56 -3.78
N MET A 117 -8.07 -5.26 -2.94
CA MET A 117 -6.97 -4.36 -3.30
C MET A 117 -5.99 -5.01 -4.29
N THR A 118 -5.83 -6.31 -4.26
CA THR A 118 -5.00 -7.06 -5.19
C THR A 118 -5.48 -6.83 -6.62
N GLU A 119 -6.75 -7.05 -6.87
CA GLU A 119 -7.38 -6.85 -8.18
C GLU A 119 -7.41 -5.37 -8.58
N TYR A 120 -7.55 -4.48 -7.60
CA TYR A 120 -7.43 -3.04 -7.84
C TYR A 120 -6.03 -2.65 -8.34
N PHE A 121 -4.98 -3.15 -7.70
CA PHE A 121 -3.61 -2.90 -8.14
C PHE A 121 -3.30 -3.58 -9.48
N ALA A 122 -3.72 -4.82 -9.69
CA ALA A 122 -3.56 -5.51 -10.96
C ALA A 122 -4.14 -4.71 -12.13
N LYS A 123 -5.35 -4.18 -11.97
CA LYS A 123 -5.97 -3.29 -12.96
C LYS A 123 -5.20 -2.00 -13.18
N LYS A 124 -4.72 -1.36 -12.11
CA LYS A 124 -3.95 -0.10 -12.20
C LYS A 124 -2.59 -0.27 -12.86
N THR A 125 -2.05 -1.48 -12.85
CA THR A 125 -0.74 -1.81 -13.44
C THR A 125 -0.83 -2.58 -14.75
N ASN A 126 -2.05 -2.81 -15.27
CA ASN A 126 -2.32 -3.63 -16.47
C ASN A 126 -1.74 -5.06 -16.34
N SER A 127 -1.81 -5.63 -15.15
CA SER A 127 -1.34 -6.99 -14.85
C SER A 127 -2.47 -7.92 -14.41
N GLU A 128 -3.69 -7.65 -14.83
CA GLU A 128 -4.86 -8.48 -14.54
C GLU A 128 -4.64 -9.92 -15.01
N GLY A 129 -4.91 -10.87 -14.11
CA GLY A 129 -4.68 -12.30 -14.33
C GLY A 129 -3.22 -12.75 -14.17
N ASN A 130 -2.31 -11.86 -13.80
CA ASN A 130 -0.92 -12.15 -13.42
C ASN A 130 -0.64 -11.79 -11.96
N GLU A 131 -1.66 -11.37 -11.23
CA GLU A 131 -1.55 -11.15 -9.79
C GLU A 131 -1.61 -12.47 -9.02
N VAL A 132 -0.71 -12.62 -8.06
CA VAL A 132 -0.65 -13.78 -7.18
C VAL A 132 -0.64 -13.30 -5.74
N MET A 133 -1.46 -13.93 -4.90
CA MET A 133 -1.42 -13.71 -3.46
C MET A 133 -0.40 -14.66 -2.83
N LEU A 134 0.51 -14.13 -2.04
CA LEU A 134 1.43 -14.92 -1.23
C LEU A 134 1.26 -14.53 0.24
N ILE A 135 0.91 -15.49 1.09
CA ILE A 135 0.88 -15.36 2.54
C ILE A 135 2.18 -15.98 3.03
N PHE A 136 3.02 -15.19 3.65
CA PHE A 136 4.40 -15.57 3.94
C PHE A 136 4.81 -15.28 5.37
N ASN A 137 5.52 -16.23 5.97
CA ASN A 137 6.35 -16.02 7.14
C ASN A 137 7.68 -16.78 6.99
N LYS A 138 8.53 -16.81 8.04
CA LYS A 138 9.84 -17.48 7.99
C LYS A 138 9.74 -18.99 7.66
N ASP A 139 8.70 -19.64 8.16
CA ASP A 139 8.61 -21.11 8.20
C ASP A 139 7.66 -21.65 7.14
N LEU A 140 6.74 -20.82 6.65
CA LEU A 140 5.71 -21.26 5.72
C LEU A 140 5.32 -20.14 4.75
N ALA A 141 5.19 -20.49 3.47
CA ALA A 141 4.60 -19.67 2.43
C ALA A 141 3.39 -20.40 1.82
N VAL A 142 2.24 -19.73 1.77
CA VAL A 142 1.00 -20.28 1.21
C VAL A 142 0.48 -19.35 0.13
N SER A 143 0.18 -19.90 -1.04
CA SER A 143 -0.41 -19.18 -2.16
C SER A 143 -1.70 -19.85 -2.62
N PRO A 144 -2.88 -19.22 -2.45
CA PRO A 144 -4.14 -19.78 -2.90
C PRO A 144 -4.26 -19.67 -4.43
N ILE A 145 -4.52 -20.78 -5.11
CA ILE A 145 -4.74 -20.82 -6.57
C ILE A 145 -6.00 -20.07 -6.98
N THR A 146 -6.99 -20.00 -6.09
CA THR A 146 -8.25 -19.30 -6.34
C THR A 146 -8.61 -18.39 -5.18
N THR A 147 -9.10 -17.19 -5.49
CA THR A 147 -9.60 -16.20 -4.52
C THR A 147 -11.03 -15.79 -4.88
N HIS A 148 -11.86 -15.54 -3.87
CA HIS A 148 -13.22 -14.98 -4.03
C HIS A 148 -14.15 -15.77 -4.97
N LEU A 149 -14.00 -17.11 -5.05
CA LEU A 149 -14.85 -17.97 -5.86
C LEU A 149 -15.81 -18.81 -5.01
N HIS A 150 -17.03 -19.00 -5.53
CA HIS A 150 -17.93 -20.01 -4.96
C HIS A 150 -17.35 -21.41 -5.12
N LEU A 151 -17.51 -22.27 -4.12
CA LEU A 151 -16.98 -23.64 -4.10
C LEU A 151 -17.32 -24.41 -5.37
N LYS A 152 -18.55 -24.33 -5.85
CA LYS A 152 -19.02 -24.95 -7.10
C LYS A 152 -18.23 -24.58 -8.37
N LYS A 153 -17.51 -23.43 -8.35
CA LYS A 153 -16.75 -22.94 -9.52
C LYS A 153 -15.25 -23.25 -9.45
N ILE A 154 -14.76 -23.77 -8.33
CA ILE A 154 -13.33 -24.01 -8.10
C ILE A 154 -12.79 -25.03 -9.10
N PHE A 155 -13.50 -26.15 -9.34
CA PHE A 155 -13.06 -27.22 -10.24
C PHE A 155 -12.68 -26.72 -11.65
N LYS A 156 -13.36 -25.70 -12.17
CA LYS A 156 -13.05 -25.11 -13.48
C LYS A 156 -11.79 -24.28 -13.50
N LYS A 157 -11.25 -23.90 -12.33
CA LYS A 157 -10.07 -23.04 -12.20
C LYS A 157 -8.82 -23.79 -11.76
N ILE A 158 -8.97 -24.93 -11.09
CA ILE A 158 -7.83 -25.78 -10.72
C ILE A 158 -7.47 -26.66 -11.94
N THR A 159 -6.56 -26.14 -12.75
CA THR A 159 -6.02 -26.84 -13.92
C THR A 159 -4.50 -26.85 -13.83
N LYS A 160 -3.84 -27.86 -14.45
CA LYS A 160 -2.38 -27.93 -14.53
C LYS A 160 -1.78 -26.60 -15.03
N ARG A 161 -2.35 -26.04 -16.10
CA ARG A 161 -1.91 -24.77 -16.69
C ARG A 161 -1.96 -23.61 -15.67
N ASN A 162 -3.06 -23.48 -14.92
CA ASN A 162 -3.20 -22.41 -13.93
C ASN A 162 -2.26 -22.58 -12.75
N ILE A 163 -2.02 -23.83 -12.32
CA ILE A 163 -1.07 -24.13 -11.24
C ILE A 163 0.35 -23.76 -11.67
N VAL A 164 0.78 -24.22 -12.85
CA VAL A 164 2.12 -23.91 -13.38
C VAL A 164 2.32 -22.40 -13.52
N LYS A 165 1.38 -21.70 -14.20
CA LYS A 165 1.44 -20.25 -14.32
C LYS A 165 1.54 -19.55 -12.96
N HIS A 166 0.81 -20.03 -11.96
CA HIS A 166 0.79 -19.43 -10.63
C HIS A 166 2.15 -19.59 -9.92
N VAL A 167 2.77 -20.76 -10.06
CA VAL A 167 4.10 -21.04 -9.49
C VAL A 167 5.19 -20.22 -10.19
N GLU A 168 5.09 -20.03 -11.50
CA GLU A 168 6.06 -19.24 -12.28
C GLU A 168 6.08 -17.74 -11.91
N ILE A 169 4.99 -17.23 -11.31
CA ILE A 169 4.88 -15.82 -10.90
C ILE A 169 5.49 -15.61 -9.49
N ILE A 170 5.50 -16.64 -8.63
CA ILE A 170 6.03 -16.56 -7.27
C ILE A 170 7.56 -16.59 -7.27
#